data_861fa3d92ed2c05314b087da5bac90f8
#
_entry.id   861fa3d92ed2c05314b087da5bac90f8
#
_cell.length_a   1.000
_cell.length_b   1.000
_cell.length_c   1.000
_cell.angle_alpha   90.00
_cell.angle_beta   90.00
_cell.angle_gamma   90.00
#
_symmetry.space_group_name_H-M   'P 1'
#
loop_
_entity.id
_entity.type
_entity.pdbx_description
1 polymer ?
#
loop_
_entity_poly.entity_id
_entity_poly.type
_entity_poly.pdbx_seq_one_letter_code
_entity_poly.pdbx_strand_id
1 'polypeptide(L)'
;MICIIGAIKEEVSGIKQHITIREKKHIGTATFYKGLIKSKEILIVRSGVGQSPAQRAASDAAKRFKLKSIISIGFAGGVVPELIISDLILPEKIYCCEDEESLFRFKKVSLSLVANLSDYRDRIKKILSENGTKFKTGNIISVNRVADSVKFKEWLGKNYPVSGVEMETASIAKIAARNDIPFFSLRAVSDEVSHAIFQTDKLINKKGKINRLAAGYYVLTNPFLIPRVIELKKNTSKAAKTLTEAVLKIINNNDI
;
A
#
# COMPACT_ATOMS: atom_id res chain seq x y z
N MET A 1 -9.60 13.93 12.50
CA MET A 1 -10.10 12.76 11.74
C MET A 1 -8.97 11.81 11.42
N ILE A 2 -9.25 10.54 11.22
CA ILE A 2 -8.27 9.54 10.77
C ILE A 2 -8.24 9.57 9.24
N CYS A 3 -7.05 9.68 8.64
CA CYS A 3 -6.86 9.65 7.20
C CYS A 3 -6.34 8.28 6.76
N ILE A 4 -7.02 7.63 5.82
CA ILE A 4 -6.65 6.33 5.27
C ILE A 4 -6.28 6.54 3.81
N ILE A 5 -5.05 6.24 3.44
CA ILE A 5 -4.53 6.46 2.08
C ILE A 5 -4.18 5.11 1.45
N GLY A 6 -4.82 4.80 0.34
CA GLY A 6 -4.47 3.69 -0.56
C GLY A 6 -4.30 4.18 -1.99
N ALA A 7 -3.57 3.45 -2.82
CA ALA A 7 -3.23 3.85 -4.17
C ALA A 7 -4.37 3.60 -5.16
N ILE A 8 -4.98 2.43 -5.11
CA ILE A 8 -5.96 1.96 -6.10
C ILE A 8 -7.34 1.72 -5.48
N LYS A 9 -8.32 1.54 -6.37
CA LYS A 9 -9.71 1.31 -5.94
C LYS A 9 -9.85 0.07 -5.07
N GLU A 10 -9.17 -0.98 -5.41
CA GLU A 10 -9.23 -2.29 -4.76
C GLU A 10 -8.79 -2.23 -3.29
N GLU A 11 -7.83 -1.37 -2.95
CA GLU A 11 -7.32 -1.20 -1.59
C GLU A 11 -8.29 -0.44 -0.68
N VAL A 12 -9.05 0.50 -1.23
CA VAL A 12 -9.92 1.38 -0.43
C VAL A 12 -11.40 1.03 -0.52
N SER A 13 -11.82 0.22 -1.50
CA SER A 13 -13.25 0.00 -1.77
C SER A 13 -13.95 -0.75 -0.64
N GLY A 14 -13.29 -1.72 -0.01
CA GLY A 14 -13.87 -2.44 1.12
C GLY A 14 -14.15 -1.51 2.30
N ILE A 15 -13.18 -0.68 2.68
CA ILE A 15 -13.38 0.29 3.77
C ILE A 15 -14.44 1.33 3.39
N LYS A 16 -14.46 1.74 2.12
CA LYS A 16 -15.44 2.70 1.61
C LYS A 16 -16.89 2.21 1.71
N GLN A 17 -17.14 0.91 1.73
CA GLN A 17 -18.49 0.35 1.93
C GLN A 17 -19.02 0.56 3.36
N HIS A 18 -18.12 0.81 4.33
CA HIS A 18 -18.47 1.01 5.74
C HIS A 18 -18.54 2.49 6.16
N ILE A 19 -18.19 3.42 5.26
CA ILE A 19 -18.23 4.85 5.55
C ILE A 19 -19.58 5.46 5.07
N THR A 20 -20.23 6.21 5.95
CA THR A 20 -21.28 7.12 5.54
C THR A 20 -20.64 8.36 4.93
N ILE A 21 -20.55 8.39 3.60
CA ILE A 21 -19.87 9.46 2.86
C ILE A 21 -20.72 10.73 2.95
N ARG A 22 -20.14 11.81 3.46
CA ARG A 22 -20.72 13.15 3.50
C ARG A 22 -20.22 14.04 2.37
N GLU A 23 -18.98 13.82 1.96
CA GLU A 23 -18.32 14.63 0.93
C GLU A 23 -17.40 13.76 0.06
N LYS A 24 -17.43 14.02 -1.24
CA LYS A 24 -16.51 13.45 -2.22
C LYS A 24 -15.88 14.57 -3.02
N LYS A 25 -14.55 14.65 -3.02
CA LYS A 25 -13.78 15.63 -3.80
C LYS A 25 -12.72 14.97 -4.65
N HIS A 26 -12.45 15.57 -5.80
CA HIS A 26 -11.30 15.28 -6.62
C HIS A 26 -10.30 16.42 -6.48
N ILE A 27 -9.08 16.11 -6.04
CA ILE A 27 -8.00 17.08 -5.87
C ILE A 27 -6.79 16.55 -6.64
N GLY A 28 -6.41 17.23 -7.70
CA GLY A 28 -5.41 16.74 -8.64
C GLY A 28 -5.83 15.38 -9.23
N THR A 29 -4.99 14.37 -9.00
CA THR A 29 -5.26 12.99 -9.48
C THR A 29 -5.96 12.13 -8.43
N ALA A 30 -6.02 12.58 -7.17
CA ALA A 30 -6.56 11.84 -6.05
C ALA A 30 -8.07 12.04 -5.88
N THR A 31 -8.72 11.08 -5.23
CA THR A 31 -10.12 11.16 -4.83
C THR A 31 -10.22 11.04 -3.32
N PHE A 32 -10.87 11.99 -2.71
CA PHE A 32 -11.10 12.13 -1.28
C PHE A 32 -12.55 11.82 -0.95
N TYR A 33 -12.77 10.99 0.06
CA TYR A 33 -14.09 10.65 0.59
C TYR A 33 -14.07 10.96 2.09
N LYS A 34 -14.76 12.02 2.50
CA LYS A 34 -14.93 12.39 3.90
C LYS A 34 -16.25 11.87 4.40
N GLY A 35 -16.27 11.30 5.60
CA GLY A 35 -17.48 10.77 6.19
C GLY A 35 -17.27 10.21 7.58
N LEU A 36 -18.16 9.32 8.00
CA LEU A 36 -18.16 8.68 9.30
C LEU A 36 -18.14 7.16 9.17
N ILE A 37 -17.32 6.52 9.97
CA ILE A 37 -17.47 5.10 10.33
C ILE A 37 -17.89 5.07 11.79
N LYS A 38 -19.14 4.65 12.05
CA LYS A 38 -19.80 4.87 13.36
C LYS A 38 -19.77 6.37 13.71
N SER A 39 -19.15 6.74 14.84
CA SER A 39 -19.02 8.14 15.29
C SER A 39 -17.69 8.79 14.90
N LYS A 40 -16.73 8.05 14.30
CA LYS A 40 -15.40 8.54 13.99
C LYS A 40 -15.36 9.22 12.62
N GLU A 41 -14.78 10.40 12.57
CA GLU A 41 -14.51 11.11 11.32
C GLU A 41 -13.36 10.45 10.57
N ILE A 42 -13.64 10.01 9.35
CA ILE A 42 -12.70 9.30 8.48
C ILE A 42 -12.56 10.07 7.16
N LEU A 43 -11.34 10.15 6.69
CA LEU A 43 -10.98 10.61 5.35
C LEU A 43 -10.32 9.44 4.61
N ILE A 44 -11.01 8.91 3.59
CA ILE A 44 -10.42 7.90 2.69
C ILE A 44 -9.87 8.62 1.48
N VAL A 45 -8.61 8.36 1.14
CA VAL A 45 -7.94 8.96 0.00
C VAL A 45 -7.46 7.85 -0.95
N ARG A 46 -7.90 7.94 -2.21
CA ARG A 46 -7.33 7.15 -3.29
C ARG A 46 -6.34 8.02 -4.04
N SER A 47 -5.03 7.77 -3.84
CA SER A 47 -3.96 8.63 -4.33
C SER A 47 -3.61 8.46 -5.81
N GLY A 48 -3.71 7.24 -6.33
CA GLY A 48 -3.04 6.78 -7.54
C GLY A 48 -1.73 6.09 -7.20
N VAL A 49 -1.22 5.28 -8.14
CA VAL A 49 -0.03 4.43 -7.97
C VAL A 49 1.26 5.25 -8.05
N GLY A 50 2.20 4.93 -7.17
CA GLY A 50 3.56 5.45 -7.14
C GLY A 50 3.79 6.59 -6.16
N GLN A 51 5.06 6.84 -5.87
CA GLN A 51 5.48 7.79 -4.83
C GLN A 51 4.97 9.20 -5.06
N SER A 52 5.06 9.73 -6.28
CA SER A 52 4.68 11.11 -6.59
C SER A 52 3.18 11.39 -6.44
N PRO A 53 2.24 10.54 -6.94
CA PRO A 53 0.82 10.68 -6.64
C PRO A 53 0.51 10.55 -5.15
N ALA A 54 1.12 9.59 -4.46
CA ALA A 54 0.91 9.35 -3.03
C ALA A 54 1.38 10.55 -2.18
N GLN A 55 2.55 11.11 -2.50
CA GLN A 55 3.08 12.31 -1.84
C GLN A 55 2.15 13.50 -1.99
N ARG A 56 1.67 13.77 -3.22
CA ARG A 56 0.72 14.87 -3.46
C ARG A 56 -0.56 14.67 -2.68
N ALA A 57 -1.14 13.47 -2.71
CA ALA A 57 -2.38 13.17 -2.01
C ALA A 57 -2.24 13.31 -0.49
N ALA A 58 -1.15 12.83 0.09
CA ALA A 58 -0.86 12.99 1.51
C ALA A 58 -0.65 14.46 1.90
N SER A 59 0.07 15.24 1.08
CA SER A 59 0.27 16.67 1.28
C SER A 59 -1.05 17.45 1.22
N ASP A 60 -1.89 17.15 0.22
CA ASP A 60 -3.23 17.77 0.13
C ASP A 60 -4.12 17.42 1.32
N ALA A 61 -4.05 16.17 1.80
CA ALA A 61 -4.78 15.74 3.00
C ALA A 61 -4.31 16.53 4.24
N ALA A 62 -3.00 16.59 4.47
CA ALA A 62 -2.42 17.30 5.63
C ALA A 62 -2.72 18.79 5.63
N LYS A 63 -2.69 19.44 4.45
CA LYS A 63 -2.95 20.89 4.31
C LYS A 63 -4.43 21.25 4.47
N ARG A 64 -5.34 20.38 4.09
CA ARG A 64 -6.77 20.71 3.98
C ARG A 64 -7.61 20.19 5.14
N PHE A 65 -7.09 19.22 5.90
CA PHE A 65 -7.85 18.57 6.96
C PHE A 65 -7.04 18.47 8.25
N LYS A 66 -7.70 18.69 9.39
CA LYS A 66 -7.09 18.48 10.72
C LYS A 66 -7.02 16.98 10.98
N LEU A 67 -5.88 16.38 10.65
CA LEU A 67 -5.65 14.96 10.80
C LEU A 67 -5.16 14.61 12.19
N LYS A 68 -5.69 13.54 12.78
CA LYS A 68 -5.19 12.93 14.03
C LYS A 68 -4.12 11.86 13.73
N SER A 69 -4.29 11.17 12.60
CA SER A 69 -3.34 10.15 12.15
C SER A 69 -3.49 9.88 10.65
N ILE A 70 -2.44 9.34 10.04
CA ILE A 70 -2.44 8.83 8.68
C ILE A 70 -2.16 7.33 8.72
N ILE A 71 -3.03 6.56 8.08
CA ILE A 71 -2.88 5.12 7.86
C ILE A 71 -2.61 4.89 6.37
N SER A 72 -1.41 4.45 6.02
CA SER A 72 -1.11 4.00 4.66
C SER A 72 -1.50 2.55 4.52
N ILE A 73 -2.43 2.26 3.63
CA ILE A 73 -2.88 0.90 3.34
C ILE A 73 -2.58 0.54 1.90
N GLY A 74 -2.41 -0.75 1.62
CA GLY A 74 -2.24 -1.20 0.26
C GLY A 74 -1.72 -2.62 0.15
N PHE A 75 -1.38 -2.99 -1.07
CA PHE A 75 -0.76 -4.27 -1.36
C PHE A 75 0.77 -4.16 -1.34
N ALA A 76 1.41 -5.31 -1.16
CA ALA A 76 2.85 -5.46 -1.32
C ALA A 76 3.17 -6.80 -1.99
N GLY A 77 4.19 -6.82 -2.82
CA GLY A 77 4.83 -8.06 -3.23
C GLY A 77 5.68 -8.62 -2.10
N GLY A 78 5.48 -9.89 -1.76
CA GLY A 78 6.35 -10.60 -0.83
C GLY A 78 7.73 -10.82 -1.44
N VAL A 79 8.79 -10.61 -0.65
CA VAL A 79 10.18 -10.84 -1.10
C VAL A 79 10.89 -11.93 -0.30
N VAL A 80 10.18 -12.54 0.65
CA VAL A 80 10.65 -13.67 1.46
C VAL A 80 9.67 -14.85 1.33
N PRO A 81 10.16 -16.11 1.39
CA PRO A 81 9.31 -17.29 1.16
C PRO A 81 8.19 -17.49 2.17
N GLU A 82 8.33 -16.95 3.37
CA GLU A 82 7.37 -17.11 4.47
C GLU A 82 6.09 -16.31 4.27
N LEU A 83 6.07 -15.38 3.32
CA LEU A 83 4.91 -14.54 3.02
C LEU A 83 4.07 -15.16 1.90
N ILE A 84 2.81 -15.45 2.24
CA ILE A 84 1.82 -15.96 1.29
C ILE A 84 0.73 -14.93 1.00
N ILE A 85 -0.02 -15.14 -0.08
CA ILE A 85 -1.12 -14.25 -0.49
C ILE A 85 -2.11 -14.05 0.66
N SER A 86 -2.48 -12.80 0.90
CA SER A 86 -3.35 -12.31 1.97
C SER A 86 -2.69 -12.21 3.35
N ASP A 87 -1.44 -12.61 3.53
CA ASP A 87 -0.73 -12.27 4.75
C ASP A 87 -0.70 -10.75 4.95
N LEU A 88 -0.90 -10.33 6.19
CA LEU A 88 -0.73 -8.94 6.56
C LEU A 88 0.70 -8.70 7.01
N ILE A 89 1.31 -7.67 6.48
CA ILE A 89 2.59 -7.13 6.95
C ILE A 89 2.29 -5.88 7.76
N LEU A 90 2.67 -5.90 9.04
CA LEU A 90 2.74 -4.70 9.88
C LEU A 90 4.19 -4.22 9.86
N PRO A 91 4.53 -3.17 9.09
CA PRO A 91 5.90 -2.74 8.91
C PRO A 91 6.52 -2.20 10.20
N GLU A 92 7.76 -2.59 10.45
CA GLU A 92 8.59 -2.03 11.51
C GLU A 92 9.38 -0.83 11.02
N LYS A 93 10.01 -0.98 9.87
CA LYS A 93 10.79 0.07 9.21
C LYS A 93 10.37 0.21 7.75
N ILE A 94 10.41 1.44 7.28
CA ILE A 94 10.10 1.78 5.89
C ILE A 94 11.37 2.33 5.27
N TYR A 95 11.78 1.71 4.19
CA TYR A 95 12.94 2.11 3.41
C TYR A 95 12.53 2.69 2.05
N CYS A 96 13.38 3.53 1.49
CA CYS A 96 13.36 3.89 0.08
C CYS A 96 14.77 3.78 -0.50
N CYS A 97 14.85 3.70 -1.82
CA CYS A 97 16.10 3.70 -2.56
C CYS A 97 16.18 4.97 -3.41
N GLU A 98 17.34 5.63 -3.41
CA GLU A 98 17.59 6.80 -4.27
C GLU A 98 18.08 6.38 -5.65
N ASP A 99 18.92 5.34 -5.71
CA ASP A 99 19.44 4.76 -6.95
C ASP A 99 18.66 3.49 -7.33
N GLU A 100 17.39 3.68 -7.70
CA GLU A 100 16.54 2.56 -8.12
C GLU A 100 17.01 1.90 -9.42
N GLU A 101 17.69 2.63 -10.29
CA GLU A 101 18.19 2.05 -11.53
C GLU A 101 19.23 0.97 -11.27
N SER A 102 20.18 1.23 -10.38
CA SER A 102 21.16 0.23 -9.95
C SER A 102 20.49 -0.91 -9.16
N LEU A 103 19.52 -0.59 -8.31
CA LEU A 103 18.75 -1.60 -7.55
C LEU A 103 18.09 -2.61 -8.50
N PHE A 104 17.36 -2.13 -9.52
CA PHE A 104 16.69 -2.98 -10.51
C PHE A 104 17.63 -3.68 -11.48
N ARG A 105 18.90 -3.30 -11.50
CA ARG A 105 20.00 -4.04 -12.17
C ARG A 105 20.72 -5.02 -11.25
N PHE A 106 20.13 -5.34 -10.08
CA PHE A 106 20.68 -6.27 -9.09
C PHE A 106 22.03 -5.81 -8.48
N LYS A 107 22.26 -4.48 -8.43
CA LYS A 107 23.43 -3.92 -7.75
C LYS A 107 23.04 -3.55 -6.33
N LYS A 108 23.95 -3.84 -5.37
CA LYS A 108 23.76 -3.37 -4.00
C LYS A 108 23.90 -1.86 -3.93
N VAL A 109 22.89 -1.23 -3.34
CA VAL A 109 22.82 0.21 -3.09
C VAL A 109 22.42 0.47 -1.66
N SER A 110 22.70 1.65 -1.16
CA SER A 110 22.26 2.05 0.18
C SER A 110 20.77 2.30 0.18
N LEU A 111 20.08 1.79 1.22
CA LEU A 111 18.67 2.11 1.47
C LEU A 111 18.59 3.22 2.52
N SER A 112 17.75 4.22 2.25
CA SER A 112 17.45 5.26 3.21
C SER A 112 16.29 4.83 4.11
N LEU A 113 16.50 4.82 5.44
CA LEU A 113 15.43 4.64 6.42
C LEU A 113 14.55 5.89 6.43
N VAL A 114 13.28 5.72 6.08
CA VAL A 114 12.31 6.81 6.02
C VAL A 114 11.53 6.93 7.32
N ALA A 115 11.13 5.82 7.90
CA ALA A 115 10.37 5.78 9.13
C ALA A 115 10.70 4.53 9.95
N ASN A 116 10.75 4.72 11.28
CA ASN A 116 10.69 3.66 12.27
C ASN A 116 9.33 3.77 12.97
N LEU A 117 8.56 2.71 12.95
CA LEU A 117 7.16 2.70 13.39
C LEU A 117 6.98 2.08 14.77
N SER A 118 8.06 1.96 15.58
CA SER A 118 8.05 1.26 16.88
C SER A 118 6.89 1.67 17.79
N ASP A 119 6.69 2.96 18.01
CA ASP A 119 5.75 3.47 19.02
C ASP A 119 4.27 3.22 18.68
N TYR A 120 3.92 3.39 17.40
CA TYR A 120 2.56 3.13 16.93
C TYR A 120 2.30 1.64 16.67
N ARG A 121 3.35 0.93 16.27
CA ARG A 121 3.28 -0.50 15.94
C ARG A 121 2.76 -1.32 17.11
N ASP A 122 3.27 -1.12 18.32
CA ASP A 122 2.91 -1.96 19.46
C ASP A 122 1.45 -1.81 19.84
N ARG A 123 0.90 -0.59 19.71
CA ARG A 123 -0.53 -0.34 19.85
C ARG A 123 -1.35 -1.08 18.80
N ILE A 124 -0.97 -0.96 17.51
CA ILE A 124 -1.66 -1.64 16.42
C ILE A 124 -1.55 -3.16 16.54
N LYS A 125 -0.35 -3.67 16.90
CA LYS A 125 -0.11 -5.07 17.17
C LYS A 125 -1.04 -5.63 18.24
N LYS A 126 -1.20 -4.90 19.35
CA LYS A 126 -2.13 -5.26 20.42
C LYS A 126 -3.55 -5.37 19.89
N ILE A 127 -4.04 -4.33 19.20
CA ILE A 127 -5.40 -4.30 18.63
C ILE A 127 -5.64 -5.49 17.69
N LEU A 128 -4.72 -5.75 16.77
CA LEU A 128 -4.86 -6.84 15.80
C LEU A 128 -4.86 -8.20 16.50
N SER A 129 -3.97 -8.41 17.49
CA SER A 129 -3.85 -9.65 18.23
C SER A 129 -5.10 -9.93 19.06
N GLU A 130 -5.60 -8.95 19.82
CA GLU A 130 -6.82 -9.06 20.63
C GLU A 130 -8.07 -9.36 19.78
N ASN A 131 -8.06 -8.95 18.53
CA ASN A 131 -9.14 -9.23 17.58
C ASN A 131 -8.88 -10.49 16.72
N GLY A 132 -7.91 -11.33 17.08
CA GLY A 132 -7.62 -12.58 16.39
C GLY A 132 -7.12 -12.39 14.93
N THR A 133 -6.60 -11.23 14.58
CA THR A 133 -6.06 -10.97 13.26
C THR A 133 -4.63 -11.44 13.17
N LYS A 134 -4.36 -12.39 12.28
CA LYS A 134 -2.99 -12.83 11.99
C LYS A 134 -2.26 -11.78 11.16
N PHE A 135 -1.03 -11.48 11.53
CA PHE A 135 -0.13 -10.60 10.80
C PHE A 135 1.32 -11.03 11.05
N LYS A 136 2.19 -10.59 10.16
CA LYS A 136 3.64 -10.74 10.29
C LYS A 136 4.26 -9.35 10.43
N THR A 137 5.29 -9.24 11.25
CA THR A 137 6.11 -8.01 11.30
C THR A 137 7.26 -8.14 10.31
N GLY A 138 7.71 -7.01 9.80
CA GLY A 138 8.84 -6.99 8.86
C GLY A 138 9.06 -5.59 8.30
N ASN A 139 10.12 -5.43 7.53
CA ASN A 139 10.39 -4.15 6.91
C ASN A 139 9.87 -4.11 5.47
N ILE A 140 9.54 -2.94 4.99
CA ILE A 140 9.14 -2.74 3.59
C ILE A 140 10.05 -1.73 2.90
N ILE A 141 10.15 -1.87 1.59
CA ILE A 141 10.81 -0.90 0.72
C ILE A 141 9.82 -0.33 -0.28
N SER A 142 9.82 1.00 -0.41
CA SER A 142 9.05 1.69 -1.46
C SER A 142 9.97 1.99 -2.65
N VAL A 143 9.52 1.58 -3.84
CA VAL A 143 10.20 1.81 -5.13
C VAL A 143 9.25 2.45 -6.14
N ASN A 144 9.77 3.02 -7.23
CA ASN A 144 8.94 3.67 -8.26
C ASN A 144 8.55 2.75 -9.43
N ARG A 145 8.99 1.50 -9.39
CA ARG A 145 8.69 0.48 -10.41
C ARG A 145 8.05 -0.74 -9.77
N VAL A 146 7.22 -1.41 -10.55
CA VAL A 146 6.66 -2.70 -10.12
C VAL A 146 7.77 -3.75 -10.04
N ALA A 147 7.87 -4.45 -8.91
CA ALA A 147 8.77 -5.59 -8.72
C ALA A 147 8.15 -6.84 -9.36
N ASP A 148 8.15 -6.91 -10.68
CA ASP A 148 7.46 -7.93 -11.47
C ASP A 148 8.22 -9.26 -11.60
N SER A 149 9.54 -9.25 -11.35
CA SER A 149 10.42 -10.39 -11.56
C SER A 149 10.63 -11.20 -10.27
N VAL A 150 10.42 -12.52 -10.34
CA VAL A 150 10.78 -13.46 -9.25
C VAL A 150 12.24 -13.28 -8.84
N LYS A 151 13.16 -13.26 -9.83
CA LYS A 151 14.59 -13.09 -9.56
C LYS A 151 14.89 -11.81 -8.78
N PHE A 152 14.22 -10.72 -9.12
CA PHE A 152 14.40 -9.45 -8.42
C PHE A 152 13.88 -9.52 -6.98
N LYS A 153 12.69 -10.08 -6.76
CA LYS A 153 12.12 -10.22 -5.41
C LYS A 153 12.97 -11.11 -4.52
N GLU A 154 13.42 -12.27 -5.02
CA GLU A 154 14.35 -13.16 -4.30
C GLU A 154 15.67 -12.46 -3.96
N TRP A 155 16.25 -11.76 -4.94
CA TRP A 155 17.48 -11.03 -4.73
C TRP A 155 17.32 -9.92 -3.68
N LEU A 156 16.19 -9.19 -3.72
CA LEU A 156 15.88 -8.13 -2.78
C LEU A 156 15.79 -8.69 -1.34
N GLY A 157 15.03 -9.77 -1.14
CA GLY A 157 14.88 -10.41 0.17
C GLY A 157 16.18 -11.02 0.71
N LYS A 158 17.09 -11.52 -0.19
CA LYS A 158 18.39 -12.05 0.21
C LYS A 158 19.43 -10.97 0.57
N ASN A 159 19.34 -9.79 -0.03
CA ASN A 159 20.37 -8.77 0.10
C ASN A 159 20.00 -7.62 1.05
N TYR A 160 18.73 -7.48 1.40
CA TYR A 160 18.21 -6.42 2.27
C TYR A 160 17.28 -6.97 3.35
N PRO A 161 17.24 -6.34 4.52
CA PRO A 161 16.36 -6.76 5.61
C PRO A 161 14.92 -6.29 5.38
N VAL A 162 14.34 -6.68 4.22
CA VAL A 162 12.97 -6.32 3.84
C VAL A 162 12.14 -7.56 3.57
N SER A 163 10.87 -7.52 3.89
CA SER A 163 9.91 -8.60 3.71
C SER A 163 8.91 -8.31 2.58
N GLY A 164 8.71 -7.03 2.27
CA GLY A 164 7.77 -6.61 1.24
C GLY A 164 8.28 -5.42 0.42
N VAL A 165 7.81 -5.33 -0.82
CA VAL A 165 8.10 -4.24 -1.75
C VAL A 165 6.79 -3.63 -2.23
N GLU A 166 6.72 -2.29 -2.27
CA GLU A 166 5.54 -1.53 -2.68
C GLU A 166 5.96 -0.15 -3.24
N MET A 167 5.04 0.76 -3.53
CA MET A 167 5.36 1.94 -4.32
C MET A 167 5.00 3.30 -3.66
N GLU A 168 4.43 3.36 -2.47
CA GLU A 168 3.80 4.59 -1.93
C GLU A 168 4.19 4.97 -0.51
N THR A 169 4.41 3.99 0.37
CA THR A 169 4.47 4.19 1.83
C THR A 169 5.52 5.20 2.25
N ALA A 170 6.72 5.13 1.68
CA ALA A 170 7.80 6.04 2.03
C ALA A 170 7.43 7.49 1.79
N SER A 171 6.76 7.79 0.68
CA SER A 171 6.32 9.14 0.33
C SER A 171 5.24 9.67 1.27
N ILE A 172 4.30 8.81 1.70
CA ILE A 172 3.26 9.16 2.65
C ILE A 172 3.88 9.40 4.03
N ALA A 173 4.77 8.51 4.47
CA ALA A 173 5.49 8.63 5.75
C ALA A 173 6.30 9.93 5.85
N LYS A 174 7.01 10.31 4.78
CA LYS A 174 7.74 11.60 4.71
C LYS A 174 6.81 12.80 4.92
N ILE A 175 5.60 12.77 4.35
CA ILE A 175 4.63 13.86 4.54
C ILE A 175 4.07 13.84 5.97
N ALA A 176 3.76 12.69 6.53
CA ALA A 176 3.29 12.56 7.90
C ALA A 176 4.32 13.12 8.89
N ALA A 177 5.58 12.72 8.76
CA ALA A 177 6.69 13.22 9.59
C ALA A 177 6.89 14.73 9.49
N ARG A 178 6.82 15.31 8.27
CA ARG A 178 6.96 16.77 8.08
C ARG A 178 5.84 17.59 8.70
N ASN A 179 4.71 16.99 9.02
CA ASN A 179 3.54 17.66 9.59
C ASN A 179 3.23 17.17 11.01
N ASP A 180 4.15 16.43 11.64
CA ASP A 180 3.99 15.84 12.98
C ASP A 180 2.69 15.05 13.16
N ILE A 181 2.25 14.36 12.08
CA ILE A 181 1.05 13.55 12.08
C ILE A 181 1.43 12.10 12.39
N PRO A 182 0.85 11.49 13.44
CA PRO A 182 1.02 10.06 13.72
C PRO A 182 0.77 9.20 12.49
N PHE A 183 1.67 8.26 12.22
CA PHE A 183 1.65 7.48 11.00
C PHE A 183 1.89 5.99 11.28
N PHE A 184 1.14 5.15 10.61
CA PHE A 184 1.46 3.73 10.46
C PHE A 184 1.05 3.20 9.09
N SER A 185 1.52 2.01 8.79
CA SER A 185 1.23 1.34 7.52
C SER A 185 0.76 -0.09 7.77
N LEU A 186 -0.11 -0.57 6.90
CA LEU A 186 -0.52 -1.97 6.83
C LEU A 186 -0.54 -2.43 5.38
N ARG A 187 0.09 -3.54 5.09
CA ARG A 187 0.15 -4.11 3.75
C ARG A 187 -0.41 -5.52 3.73
N ALA A 188 -1.16 -5.85 2.68
CA ALA A 188 -1.56 -7.23 2.41
C ALA A 188 -0.75 -7.76 1.21
N VAL A 189 -0.25 -8.97 1.34
CA VAL A 189 0.53 -9.61 0.27
C VAL A 189 -0.41 -9.93 -0.90
N SER A 190 -0.13 -9.35 -2.06
CA SER A 190 -0.87 -9.59 -3.31
C SER A 190 -0.24 -10.67 -4.17
N ASP A 191 1.05 -10.86 -4.04
CA ASP A 191 1.87 -11.80 -4.80
C ASP A 191 3.08 -12.27 -3.99
N GLU A 192 3.32 -13.55 -4.02
CA GLU A 192 4.44 -14.19 -3.32
C GLU A 192 5.76 -13.98 -4.06
N VAL A 193 6.87 -14.27 -3.40
CA VAL A 193 8.21 -14.15 -3.98
C VAL A 193 8.35 -15.00 -5.24
N SER A 194 7.72 -16.18 -5.28
CA SER A 194 7.74 -17.12 -6.41
C SER A 194 6.83 -16.75 -7.59
N HIS A 195 5.97 -15.75 -7.42
CA HIS A 195 5.02 -15.33 -8.46
C HIS A 195 5.56 -14.12 -9.23
N ALA A 196 5.76 -14.30 -10.55
CA ALA A 196 6.02 -13.18 -11.44
C ALA A 196 4.71 -12.44 -11.75
N ILE A 197 4.72 -11.12 -11.60
CA ILE A 197 3.66 -10.27 -12.13
C ILE A 197 4.01 -9.96 -13.59
N PHE A 198 3.02 -9.90 -14.48
CA PHE A 198 3.27 -9.44 -15.85
C PHE A 198 3.57 -7.93 -15.84
N GLN A 199 4.39 -7.49 -16.79
CA GLN A 199 4.86 -6.10 -16.88
C GLN A 199 3.70 -5.11 -16.90
N THR A 200 3.42 -4.49 -15.76
CA THR A 200 2.33 -3.52 -15.59
C THR A 200 2.80 -2.08 -15.73
N ASP A 201 4.10 -1.83 -15.73
CA ASP A 201 4.67 -0.47 -15.86
C ASP A 201 4.17 0.26 -17.10
N LYS A 202 4.02 -0.45 -18.21
CA LYS A 202 3.48 0.09 -19.48
C LYS A 202 1.99 0.45 -19.39
N LEU A 203 1.28 -0.04 -18.39
CA LEU A 203 -0.15 0.17 -18.19
C LEU A 203 -0.46 1.31 -17.23
N ILE A 204 0.55 1.82 -16.51
CA ILE A 204 0.42 2.94 -15.57
C ILE A 204 0.85 4.22 -16.28
N ASN A 205 -0.06 5.20 -16.35
CA ASN A 205 0.26 6.48 -16.94
C ASN A 205 1.03 7.39 -15.96
N LYS A 206 1.61 8.50 -16.47
CA LYS A 206 2.35 9.49 -15.66
C LYS A 206 1.56 10.09 -14.48
N LYS A 207 0.24 9.88 -14.42
CA LYS A 207 -0.65 10.32 -13.34
C LYS A 207 -0.92 9.22 -12.31
N GLY A 208 -0.25 8.07 -12.39
CA GLY A 208 -0.46 6.93 -11.50
C GLY A 208 -1.81 6.23 -11.69
N LYS A 209 -2.45 6.39 -12.85
CA LYS A 209 -3.71 5.71 -13.18
C LYS A 209 -3.46 4.55 -14.14
N ILE A 210 -4.10 3.42 -13.87
CA ILE A 210 -4.08 2.28 -14.79
C ILE A 210 -4.89 2.64 -16.04
N ASN A 211 -4.26 2.54 -17.20
CA ASN A 211 -4.96 2.69 -18.48
C ASN A 211 -5.70 1.40 -18.81
N ARG A 212 -6.99 1.36 -18.48
CA ARG A 212 -7.85 0.18 -18.66
C ARG A 212 -7.99 -0.25 -20.12
N LEU A 213 -7.99 0.71 -21.06
CA LEU A 213 -8.09 0.40 -22.49
C LEU A 213 -6.80 -0.25 -22.99
N ALA A 214 -5.64 0.32 -22.61
CA ALA A 214 -4.34 -0.28 -22.93
C ALA A 214 -4.18 -1.67 -22.27
N ALA A 215 -4.64 -1.84 -21.02
CA ALA A 215 -4.64 -3.13 -20.34
C ALA A 215 -5.54 -4.16 -21.04
N GLY A 216 -6.77 -3.76 -21.42
CA GLY A 216 -7.70 -4.60 -22.17
C GLY A 216 -7.12 -5.00 -23.53
N TYR A 217 -6.59 -4.06 -24.29
CA TYR A 217 -5.95 -4.33 -25.58
C TYR A 217 -4.74 -5.26 -25.43
N TYR A 218 -3.90 -5.03 -24.40
CA TYR A 218 -2.74 -5.88 -24.14
C TYR A 218 -3.13 -7.32 -23.82
N VAL A 219 -4.19 -7.53 -23.02
CA VAL A 219 -4.71 -8.89 -22.72
C VAL A 219 -5.35 -9.53 -23.94
N LEU A 220 -6.09 -8.78 -24.76
CA LEU A 220 -6.70 -9.29 -26.01
C LEU A 220 -5.66 -9.74 -27.01
N THR A 221 -4.54 -9.02 -27.12
CA THR A 221 -3.42 -9.37 -28.02
C THR A 221 -2.52 -10.47 -27.47
N ASN A 222 -2.67 -10.82 -26.17
CA ASN A 222 -1.89 -11.86 -25.49
C ASN A 222 -2.80 -12.79 -24.67
N PRO A 223 -3.63 -13.63 -25.29
CA PRO A 223 -4.66 -14.41 -24.60
C PRO A 223 -4.10 -15.40 -23.56
N PHE A 224 -2.86 -15.83 -23.68
CA PHE A 224 -2.17 -16.66 -22.69
C PHE A 224 -1.92 -15.94 -21.35
N LEU A 225 -2.13 -14.65 -21.29
CA LEU A 225 -2.08 -13.88 -20.02
C LEU A 225 -3.40 -13.95 -19.24
N ILE A 226 -4.50 -14.35 -19.87
CA ILE A 226 -5.84 -14.37 -19.24
C ILE A 226 -5.84 -15.15 -17.92
N PRO A 227 -5.30 -16.36 -17.81
CA PRO A 227 -5.25 -17.09 -16.54
C PRO A 227 -4.51 -16.33 -15.45
N ARG A 228 -3.37 -15.71 -15.79
CA ARG A 228 -2.58 -14.90 -14.86
C ARG A 228 -3.30 -13.64 -14.39
N VAL A 229 -4.07 -13.00 -15.27
CA VAL A 229 -4.90 -11.83 -14.90
C VAL A 229 -6.01 -12.24 -13.96
N ILE A 230 -6.65 -13.38 -14.20
CA ILE A 230 -7.70 -13.91 -13.32
C ILE A 230 -7.11 -14.27 -11.95
N GLU A 231 -5.97 -14.93 -11.92
CA GLU A 231 -5.25 -15.26 -10.70
C GLU A 231 -4.87 -14.00 -9.91
N LEU A 232 -4.25 -13.01 -10.55
CA LEU A 232 -3.90 -11.73 -9.92
C LEU A 232 -5.15 -11.05 -9.34
N LYS A 233 -6.27 -11.04 -10.08
CA LYS A 233 -7.53 -10.48 -9.59
C LYS A 233 -8.06 -11.25 -8.38
N LYS A 234 -7.98 -12.56 -8.37
CA LYS A 234 -8.37 -13.40 -7.22
C LYS A 234 -7.50 -13.11 -6.00
N ASN A 235 -6.19 -13.03 -6.19
CA ASN A 235 -5.22 -12.78 -5.14
C ASN A 235 -5.38 -11.39 -4.53
N THR A 236 -5.49 -10.36 -5.36
CA THR A 236 -5.75 -8.99 -4.89
C THR A 236 -7.11 -8.86 -4.21
N SER A 237 -8.12 -9.61 -4.63
CA SER A 237 -9.43 -9.63 -3.97
C SER A 237 -9.35 -10.22 -2.56
N LYS A 238 -8.59 -11.32 -2.38
CA LYS A 238 -8.34 -11.91 -1.06
C LYS A 238 -7.57 -10.94 -0.16
N ALA A 239 -6.47 -10.38 -0.69
CA ALA A 239 -5.65 -9.41 0.03
C ALA A 239 -6.47 -8.18 0.45
N ALA A 240 -7.32 -7.65 -0.43
CA ALA A 240 -8.20 -6.52 -0.14
C ALA A 240 -9.20 -6.82 0.97
N LYS A 241 -9.76 -8.04 1.00
CA LYS A 241 -10.68 -8.47 2.07
C LYS A 241 -9.97 -8.47 3.42
N THR A 242 -8.84 -9.15 3.52
CA THR A 242 -8.05 -9.24 4.77
C THR A 242 -7.60 -7.86 5.24
N LEU A 243 -7.12 -7.02 4.32
CA LEU A 243 -6.72 -5.64 4.61
C LEU A 243 -7.90 -4.82 5.16
N THR A 244 -9.07 -4.91 4.51
CA THR A 244 -10.28 -4.21 4.94
C THR A 244 -10.70 -4.61 6.35
N GLU A 245 -10.77 -5.91 6.64
CA GLU A 245 -11.14 -6.44 7.96
C GLU A 245 -10.19 -5.94 9.04
N ALA A 246 -8.88 -5.99 8.79
CA ALA A 246 -7.88 -5.52 9.74
C ALA A 246 -8.00 -4.00 9.99
N VAL A 247 -8.13 -3.20 8.95
CA VAL A 247 -8.27 -1.75 9.07
C VAL A 247 -9.54 -1.36 9.82
N LEU A 248 -10.66 -2.04 9.57
CA LEU A 248 -11.91 -1.80 10.31
C LEU A 248 -11.79 -2.13 11.79
N LYS A 249 -11.08 -3.20 12.16
CA LYS A 249 -10.79 -3.53 13.56
C LYS A 249 -9.97 -2.43 14.22
N ILE A 250 -8.94 -1.92 13.53
CA ILE A 250 -8.11 -0.81 13.98
C ILE A 250 -8.98 0.45 14.20
N ILE A 251 -9.76 0.85 13.20
CA ILE A 251 -10.60 2.06 13.28
C ILE A 251 -11.65 1.95 14.38
N ASN A 252 -12.22 0.77 14.60
CA ASN A 252 -13.27 0.55 15.60
C ASN A 252 -12.72 0.52 17.03
N ASN A 253 -11.42 0.39 17.25
CA ASN A 253 -10.82 0.45 18.57
C ASN A 253 -10.83 1.90 19.09
N ASN A 254 -11.16 2.09 20.38
CA ASN A 254 -11.29 3.43 20.97
C ASN A 254 -9.95 4.13 21.22
N ASP A 255 -8.85 3.41 21.19
CA ASP A 255 -7.52 3.92 21.49
C ASP A 255 -6.83 4.62 20.29
N ILE A 256 -7.56 4.77 19.15
CA ILE A 256 -7.05 5.37 17.91
C ILE A 256 -7.79 6.65 17.52
#